data_c4ea0dafde8691b89c260d3b2f998f75
#
_entry.id   c4ea0dafde8691b89c260d3b2f998f75
#
_cell.length_a   1.000
_cell.length_b   1.000
_cell.length_c   1.000
_cell.angle_alpha   90.00
_cell.angle_beta   90.00
_cell.angle_gamma   90.00
#
_symmetry.space_group_name_H-M   'P 1'
#
loop_
_entity.id
_entity.type
_entity.pdbx_description
1 polymer ?
#
loop_
_entity_poly.entity_id
_entity_poly.type
_entity_poly.pdbx_seq_one_letter_code
_entity_poly.pdbx_strand_id
1 'polypeptide(L)'
;MTSDIAAQVGADTDAHPKTDPPPWARRLRLFGYEARPRTDTRDLLVPPFPEPGTRVGEALGLSTALTHRVMKAMGWVGPVLVAVLAGAIRFWNLGRPRSVAFDETYYAKDAWALLKLGYEGTWPDRKIADPQILADPQVIPLSDTGTFVAHPPMGKWVIALGEWMFGLNPFGWRFMTAVLGTLSVLMLCRIGRRLFRSTALGCLAGLLLAVDGLHFVMSRIALLDLVVMFFVLAAFGCLLVDRDRARAHLAEALPVDADGFAGPHQHTGEHTGMGVRPWRIAAGALLGLAASSKWNGLYVLAFFMVMTVLWDVASRRVAGARRPYLSVLRKDLGWSVLSLAPVALVTYLMTWTGWFLTDKGYGRHWADGRGGPWSWIPAPLRSLWHYEHGVYEFNVALDSWHRYESNPWSWLVLGRPVAYSYETDFAQDGCRTASGCSQAVLALGTPLLWWSACFALLYLLYRWALRRDWRAGAVLCAVGAGYLPWFLYQDRTVFSFYAVVFVPYLCLAVAMSVGAMLGPPGSSERRRAMGAMSAGVLVLLIVWNFIYFFPIYTGATIPYPDWHSRMWLDTWI
;
A
#
# COMPACT_ATOMS: atom_id res chain seq x y z
N MET A 1 15.48 -60.85 33.71
CA MET A 1 15.50 -59.69 34.64
C MET A 1 15.79 -58.44 33.83
N THR A 2 14.85 -57.95 33.10
CA THR A 2 14.83 -56.66 32.38
C THR A 2 13.42 -56.46 31.84
N SER A 3 12.51 -56.09 32.64
CA SER A 3 11.21 -55.55 32.28
C SER A 3 10.76 -54.76 33.47
N ASP A 4 10.45 -53.47 33.28
CA ASP A 4 9.80 -52.55 34.17
C ASP A 4 10.50 -51.20 34.36
N ILE A 5 10.81 -50.51 33.22
CA ILE A 5 11.03 -49.04 33.21
C ILE A 5 10.50 -48.50 31.86
N ALA A 6 9.24 -48.63 31.58
CA ALA A 6 8.62 -48.01 30.41
C ALA A 6 7.11 -47.76 30.58
N ALA A 7 6.70 -47.33 31.74
CA ALA A 7 5.29 -47.03 31.96
C ALA A 7 5.09 -45.94 33.03
N GLN A 8 5.73 -44.77 32.85
CA GLN A 8 5.42 -43.57 33.67
C GLN A 8 6.01 -42.28 33.05
N VAL A 9 5.74 -41.99 31.76
CA VAL A 9 5.85 -40.63 31.23
C VAL A 9 4.72 -40.44 30.22
N GLY A 10 3.57 -40.10 30.69
CA GLY A 10 2.42 -39.87 29.81
C GLY A 10 1.18 -39.48 30.59
N ALA A 11 1.28 -38.45 31.46
CA ALA A 11 0.09 -37.86 32.02
C ALA A 11 0.41 -36.40 32.49
N ASP A 12 -0.38 -35.49 32.03
CA ASP A 12 -0.63 -34.15 32.59
C ASP A 12 0.52 -33.14 32.64
N THR A 13 0.72 -32.42 31.55
CA THR A 13 1.37 -31.09 31.55
C THR A 13 0.43 -29.96 31.12
N ASP A 14 -0.85 -30.02 31.42
CA ASP A 14 -1.81 -28.92 31.16
C ASP A 14 -2.77 -28.64 32.33
N ALA A 15 -2.36 -28.91 33.55
CA ALA A 15 -3.06 -28.46 34.73
C ALA A 15 -2.31 -27.29 35.38
N HIS A 16 -2.52 -26.05 34.86
CA HIS A 16 -2.30 -24.88 35.71
C HIS A 16 -3.09 -25.07 37.01
N PRO A 17 -2.48 -24.92 38.18
CA PRO A 17 -3.20 -25.06 39.45
C PRO A 17 -4.34 -24.01 39.44
N LYS A 18 -5.59 -24.46 39.42
CA LYS A 18 -6.77 -23.62 39.62
C LYS A 18 -6.69 -23.09 41.02
N THR A 19 -6.03 -21.94 41.20
CA THR A 19 -6.06 -21.21 42.46
C THR A 19 -7.51 -20.95 42.80
N ASP A 20 -7.93 -21.34 44.00
CA ASP A 20 -9.28 -21.13 44.47
C ASP A 20 -9.66 -19.65 44.32
N PRO A 21 -10.81 -19.32 43.76
CA PRO A 21 -11.18 -17.94 43.56
C PRO A 21 -11.27 -17.22 44.91
N PRO A 22 -10.82 -15.97 45.03
CA PRO A 22 -10.83 -15.21 46.27
C PRO A 22 -12.24 -15.14 46.87
N PRO A 23 -12.38 -15.04 48.22
CA PRO A 23 -13.67 -15.13 48.90
C PRO A 23 -14.76 -14.19 48.37
N TRP A 24 -14.39 -13.01 47.91
CA TRP A 24 -15.30 -12.05 47.27
C TRP A 24 -15.85 -12.54 45.92
N ALA A 25 -15.06 -13.23 45.13
CA ALA A 25 -15.48 -13.78 43.84
C ALA A 25 -16.47 -14.96 44.03
N ARG A 26 -16.30 -15.76 45.10
CA ARG A 26 -17.28 -16.79 45.47
C ARG A 26 -18.63 -16.17 45.86
N ARG A 27 -18.64 -15.05 46.62
CA ARG A 27 -19.87 -14.33 46.95
C ARG A 27 -20.57 -13.75 45.74
N LEU A 28 -19.85 -13.16 44.79
CA LEU A 28 -20.43 -12.61 43.56
C LEU A 28 -21.06 -13.70 42.66
N ARG A 29 -20.49 -14.91 42.63
CA ARG A 29 -21.09 -16.04 41.88
C ARG A 29 -22.47 -16.46 42.46
N LEU A 30 -22.69 -16.32 43.77
CA LEU A 30 -24.00 -16.58 44.39
C LEU A 30 -25.09 -15.62 43.86
N PHE A 31 -24.71 -14.47 43.32
CA PHE A 31 -25.60 -13.48 42.71
C PHE A 31 -25.58 -13.52 41.18
N GLY A 32 -25.02 -14.58 40.57
CA GLY A 32 -24.96 -14.74 39.12
C GLY A 32 -23.86 -13.91 38.42
N TYR A 33 -22.94 -13.28 39.19
CA TYR A 33 -21.81 -12.55 38.63
C TYR A 33 -20.58 -13.46 38.52
N GLU A 34 -20.15 -13.75 37.28
CA GLU A 34 -18.86 -14.40 37.04
C GLU A 34 -17.76 -13.33 37.02
N ALA A 35 -16.69 -13.55 37.80
CA ALA A 35 -15.49 -12.72 37.72
C ALA A 35 -14.90 -12.86 36.28
N ARG A 36 -14.69 -11.74 35.59
CA ARG A 36 -14.01 -11.76 34.29
C ARG A 36 -12.63 -12.41 34.48
N PRO A 37 -12.24 -13.30 33.58
CA PRO A 37 -10.91 -13.89 33.65
C PRO A 37 -9.86 -12.76 33.60
N ARG A 38 -8.85 -12.89 34.47
CA ARG A 38 -7.73 -11.93 34.53
C ARG A 38 -6.99 -11.98 33.17
N THR A 39 -6.93 -10.86 32.48
CA THR A 39 -6.25 -10.78 31.18
C THR A 39 -4.80 -10.34 31.42
N ASP A 40 -3.84 -11.10 30.91
CA ASP A 40 -2.43 -10.72 30.94
C ASP A 40 -2.19 -9.50 30.02
N THR A 41 -1.49 -8.49 30.56
CA THR A 41 -1.18 -7.27 29.80
C THR A 41 -0.24 -7.56 28.63
N ARG A 42 0.60 -8.61 28.71
CA ARG A 42 1.46 -9.05 27.60
C ARG A 42 0.61 -9.50 26.42
N ASP A 43 -0.50 -10.20 26.63
CA ASP A 43 -1.42 -10.62 25.56
C ASP A 43 -2.18 -9.43 24.97
N LEU A 44 -2.43 -8.38 25.75
CA LEU A 44 -3.00 -7.14 25.23
C LEU A 44 -1.98 -6.36 24.38
N LEU A 45 -0.71 -6.37 24.76
CA LEU A 45 0.38 -5.75 24.01
C LEU A 45 0.71 -6.55 22.74
N VAL A 46 0.88 -7.87 22.87
CA VAL A 46 1.24 -8.80 21.78
C VAL A 46 0.23 -9.94 21.76
N PRO A 47 -0.99 -9.70 21.24
CA PRO A 47 -1.99 -10.75 21.17
C PRO A 47 -1.43 -11.96 20.39
N PRO A 48 -1.61 -13.21 20.89
CA PRO A 48 -1.13 -14.40 20.18
C PRO A 48 -1.80 -14.56 18.82
N PHE A 49 -1.13 -15.19 17.85
CA PHE A 49 -1.80 -15.63 16.64
C PHE A 49 -2.83 -16.69 16.99
N PRO A 50 -4.04 -16.65 16.39
CA PRO A 50 -5.01 -17.72 16.58
C PRO A 50 -4.37 -19.06 16.22
N GLU A 51 -4.56 -20.08 17.06
CA GLU A 51 -4.13 -21.41 16.72
C GLU A 51 -4.77 -21.90 15.41
N PRO A 52 -4.05 -22.63 14.57
CA PRO A 52 -4.62 -23.20 13.36
C PRO A 52 -5.77 -24.11 13.77
N GLY A 53 -6.97 -23.84 13.23
CA GLY A 53 -8.14 -24.67 13.53
C GLY A 53 -7.84 -26.14 13.20
N THR A 54 -7.90 -27.00 14.20
CA THR A 54 -7.69 -28.45 14.10
C THR A 54 -8.65 -29.14 13.12
N ARG A 55 -9.83 -28.54 12.89
CA ARG A 55 -10.87 -29.11 12.01
C ARG A 55 -10.45 -29.40 10.58
N VAL A 56 -9.58 -28.57 9.97
CA VAL A 56 -9.09 -28.85 8.61
C VAL A 56 -8.09 -30.01 8.64
N GLY A 57 -7.24 -30.05 9.66
CA GLY A 57 -6.31 -31.17 9.88
C GLY A 57 -7.04 -32.49 10.16
N GLU A 58 -8.07 -32.44 11.01
CA GLU A 58 -8.92 -33.58 11.33
C GLU A 58 -9.71 -34.09 10.11
N ALA A 59 -10.30 -33.16 9.33
CA ALA A 59 -11.03 -33.52 8.10
C ALA A 59 -10.13 -34.16 7.03
N LEU A 60 -8.83 -33.81 7.03
CA LEU A 60 -7.83 -34.34 6.12
C LEU A 60 -7.02 -35.52 6.72
N GLY A 61 -7.33 -35.96 7.94
CA GLY A 61 -6.60 -37.00 8.64
C GLY A 61 -5.14 -36.67 8.97
N LEU A 62 -4.80 -35.38 9.06
CA LEU A 62 -3.43 -34.93 9.32
C LEU A 62 -3.15 -34.87 10.82
N SER A 63 -1.93 -35.28 11.23
CA SER A 63 -1.47 -35.09 12.61
C SER A 63 -1.41 -33.58 12.96
N THR A 64 -1.56 -33.24 14.24
CA THR A 64 -1.47 -31.85 14.72
C THR A 64 -0.16 -31.17 14.36
N ALA A 65 0.97 -31.90 14.43
CA ALA A 65 2.28 -31.39 14.03
C ALA A 65 2.37 -31.09 12.54
N LEU A 66 1.79 -31.93 11.69
CA LEU A 66 1.75 -31.73 10.24
C LEU A 66 0.81 -30.59 9.88
N THR A 67 -0.37 -30.52 10.50
CA THR A 67 -1.31 -29.39 10.36
C THR A 67 -0.63 -28.07 10.68
N HIS A 68 0.12 -27.99 11.79
CA HIS A 68 0.86 -26.78 12.16
C HIS A 68 1.94 -26.39 11.13
N ARG A 69 2.70 -27.38 10.61
CA ARG A 69 3.71 -27.14 9.55
C ARG A 69 3.05 -26.63 8.26
N VAL A 70 1.98 -27.26 7.81
CA VAL A 70 1.22 -26.85 6.61
C VAL A 70 0.68 -25.43 6.79
N MET A 71 0.05 -25.11 7.92
CA MET A 71 -0.49 -23.77 8.17
C MET A 71 0.60 -22.69 8.26
N LYS A 72 1.78 -23.05 8.79
CA LYS A 72 2.94 -22.14 8.78
C LYS A 72 3.43 -21.91 7.35
N ALA A 73 3.54 -22.96 6.54
CA ALA A 73 3.91 -22.86 5.13
C ALA A 73 2.88 -22.04 4.32
N MET A 74 1.58 -22.27 4.52
CA MET A 74 0.50 -21.51 3.87
C MET A 74 0.58 -20.02 4.15
N GLY A 75 1.22 -19.61 5.26
CA GLY A 75 1.51 -18.20 5.54
C GLY A 75 2.40 -17.51 4.50
N TRP A 76 3.11 -18.27 3.65
CA TRP A 76 3.89 -17.78 2.51
C TRP A 76 3.38 -18.31 1.17
N VAL A 77 3.03 -19.58 1.08
CA VAL A 77 2.56 -20.21 -0.16
C VAL A 77 1.32 -19.51 -0.70
N GLY A 78 0.31 -19.24 0.15
CA GLY A 78 -0.89 -18.52 -0.27
C GLY A 78 -0.58 -17.14 -0.86
N PRO A 79 0.13 -16.25 -0.14
CA PRO A 79 0.56 -14.94 -0.67
C PRO A 79 1.36 -15.03 -1.97
N VAL A 80 2.28 -15.99 -2.09
CA VAL A 80 3.09 -16.18 -3.31
C VAL A 80 2.22 -16.62 -4.48
N LEU A 81 1.29 -17.54 -4.29
CA LEU A 81 0.36 -17.97 -5.35
C LEU A 81 -0.50 -16.81 -5.85
N VAL A 82 -1.02 -15.97 -4.94
CA VAL A 82 -1.78 -14.78 -5.33
C VAL A 82 -0.90 -13.79 -6.11
N ALA A 83 0.35 -13.61 -5.70
CA ALA A 83 1.30 -12.74 -6.40
C ALA A 83 1.69 -13.29 -7.78
N VAL A 84 1.90 -14.61 -7.92
CA VAL A 84 2.17 -15.25 -9.21
C VAL A 84 1.00 -15.07 -10.17
N LEU A 85 -0.23 -15.28 -9.71
CA LEU A 85 -1.43 -15.00 -10.51
C LEU A 85 -1.46 -13.52 -10.94
N ALA A 86 -1.22 -12.61 -9.99
CA ALA A 86 -1.18 -11.17 -10.26
C ALA A 86 -0.09 -10.81 -11.28
N GLY A 87 1.08 -11.42 -11.18
CA GLY A 87 2.19 -11.26 -12.13
C GLY A 87 1.82 -11.78 -13.52
N ALA A 88 1.27 -13.01 -13.60
CA ALA A 88 0.89 -13.61 -14.87
C ALA A 88 -0.04 -12.69 -15.69
N ILE A 89 -1.08 -12.12 -15.06
CA ILE A 89 -2.00 -11.21 -15.78
C ILE A 89 -1.36 -9.85 -16.09
N ARG A 90 -0.42 -9.34 -15.28
CA ARG A 90 0.25 -8.04 -15.50
C ARG A 90 1.29 -8.10 -16.59
N PHE A 91 2.04 -9.19 -16.68
CA PHE A 91 3.06 -9.37 -17.72
C PHE A 91 2.49 -9.87 -19.05
N TRP A 92 1.26 -10.40 -19.06
CA TRP A 92 0.61 -10.83 -20.29
C TRP A 92 0.45 -9.67 -21.28
N ASN A 93 1.05 -9.76 -22.46
CA ASN A 93 1.04 -8.72 -23.50
C ASN A 93 1.41 -7.31 -22.99
N LEU A 94 2.39 -7.19 -22.07
CA LEU A 94 2.77 -5.92 -21.45
C LEU A 94 3.20 -4.85 -22.46
N GLY A 95 3.84 -5.23 -23.56
CA GLY A 95 4.25 -4.31 -24.63
C GLY A 95 3.12 -3.79 -25.50
N ARG A 96 1.84 -4.11 -25.20
CA ARG A 96 0.68 -3.59 -25.93
C ARG A 96 -0.15 -2.65 -25.06
N PRO A 97 -0.80 -1.62 -25.66
CA PRO A 97 -0.64 -1.17 -27.06
C PRO A 97 0.82 -0.75 -27.37
N ARG A 98 1.24 -0.89 -28.65
CA ARG A 98 2.55 -0.43 -29.13
C ARG A 98 2.49 1.08 -29.40
N SER A 99 2.15 1.84 -28.38
CA SER A 99 2.06 3.30 -28.40
C SER A 99 2.62 3.86 -27.11
N VAL A 100 2.96 5.14 -27.14
CA VAL A 100 3.26 5.92 -25.94
C VAL A 100 1.92 6.38 -25.36
N ALA A 101 1.55 5.86 -24.20
CA ALA A 101 0.23 6.08 -23.62
C ALA A 101 0.28 7.21 -22.59
N PHE A 102 -0.55 8.22 -22.75
CA PHE A 102 -0.73 9.33 -21.80
C PHE A 102 0.60 9.97 -21.38
N ASP A 103 0.91 10.01 -20.06
CA ASP A 103 2.13 10.62 -19.54
C ASP A 103 3.41 9.79 -19.76
N GLU A 104 3.33 8.59 -20.38
CA GLU A 104 4.53 7.87 -20.83
C GLU A 104 5.39 8.73 -21.75
N THR A 105 4.74 9.66 -22.50
CA THR A 105 5.46 10.63 -23.36
C THR A 105 6.46 11.51 -22.61
N TYR A 106 6.27 11.69 -21.31
CA TYR A 106 7.21 12.41 -20.45
C TYR A 106 8.11 11.43 -19.70
N TYR A 107 7.53 10.51 -18.95
CA TYR A 107 8.26 9.71 -17.96
C TYR A 107 9.20 8.67 -18.56
N ALA A 108 8.85 8.04 -19.69
CA ALA A 108 9.75 7.12 -20.37
C ALA A 108 10.95 7.87 -20.98
N LYS A 109 10.71 9.02 -21.58
CA LYS A 109 11.79 9.86 -22.13
C LYS A 109 12.71 10.41 -21.04
N ASP A 110 12.15 10.94 -19.96
CA ASP A 110 12.92 11.44 -18.82
C ASP A 110 13.72 10.30 -18.14
N ALA A 111 13.15 9.11 -18.03
CA ALA A 111 13.81 7.94 -17.47
C ALA A 111 15.03 7.53 -18.32
N TRP A 112 14.89 7.53 -19.63
CA TRP A 112 16.01 7.29 -20.55
C TRP A 112 17.09 8.38 -20.46
N ALA A 113 16.68 9.65 -20.36
CA ALA A 113 17.63 10.75 -20.17
C ALA A 113 18.41 10.60 -18.86
N LEU A 114 17.75 10.28 -17.75
CA LEU A 114 18.41 9.98 -16.47
C LEU A 114 19.43 8.84 -16.61
N LEU A 115 19.07 7.75 -17.32
CA LEU A 115 19.96 6.62 -17.55
C LEU A 115 21.22 7.00 -18.33
N LYS A 116 21.10 7.90 -19.32
CA LYS A 116 22.18 8.28 -20.23
C LYS A 116 23.01 9.46 -19.74
N LEU A 117 22.37 10.44 -19.09
CA LEU A 117 22.98 11.73 -18.75
C LEU A 117 23.13 11.93 -17.23
N GLY A 118 22.34 11.22 -16.41
CA GLY A 118 22.24 11.44 -14.97
C GLY A 118 21.24 12.56 -14.58
N TYR A 119 20.66 13.26 -15.56
CA TYR A 119 19.67 14.32 -15.42
C TYR A 119 18.70 14.29 -16.60
N GLU A 120 17.58 15.00 -16.49
CA GLU A 120 16.59 15.09 -17.54
C GLU A 120 17.07 16.01 -18.68
N GLY A 121 17.23 15.44 -19.87
CA GLY A 121 17.64 16.12 -21.10
C GLY A 121 16.46 16.55 -21.96
N THR A 122 16.72 17.45 -22.90
CA THR A 122 15.71 18.00 -23.81
C THR A 122 15.39 17.03 -24.96
N TRP A 123 14.10 16.87 -25.24
CA TRP A 123 13.58 16.07 -26.34
C TRP A 123 12.87 16.98 -27.36
N PRO A 124 12.80 16.61 -28.65
CA PRO A 124 11.92 17.25 -29.61
C PRO A 124 10.44 17.17 -29.18
N ASP A 125 9.60 17.94 -29.87
CA ASP A 125 8.14 17.85 -29.66
C ASP A 125 7.66 16.40 -29.74
N ARG A 126 6.68 16.05 -28.86
CA ARG A 126 6.14 14.70 -28.75
C ARG A 126 5.64 14.12 -30.08
N LYS A 127 5.12 14.96 -30.99
CA LYS A 127 4.65 14.53 -32.31
C LYS A 127 5.78 14.03 -33.20
N ILE A 128 7.02 14.38 -32.88
CA ILE A 128 8.24 13.95 -33.57
C ILE A 128 8.89 12.82 -32.80
N ALA A 129 9.12 13.00 -31.49
CA ALA A 129 9.88 12.08 -30.66
C ALA A 129 9.15 10.74 -30.45
N ASP A 130 7.85 10.74 -30.14
CA ASP A 130 7.11 9.52 -29.84
C ASP A 130 7.04 8.53 -31.03
N PRO A 131 6.66 8.95 -32.25
CA PRO A 131 6.71 8.08 -33.43
C PRO A 131 8.13 7.59 -33.75
N GLN A 132 9.16 8.44 -33.60
CA GLN A 132 10.55 8.10 -33.90
C GLN A 132 11.06 6.99 -32.95
N ILE A 133 10.80 7.10 -31.64
CA ILE A 133 11.18 6.09 -30.64
C ILE A 133 10.50 4.75 -30.92
N LEU A 134 9.25 4.76 -31.40
CA LEU A 134 8.49 3.55 -31.74
C LEU A 134 8.95 2.92 -33.07
N ALA A 135 9.38 3.74 -34.02
CA ALA A 135 9.82 3.26 -35.32
C ALA A 135 11.27 2.74 -35.29
N ASP A 136 12.17 3.47 -34.66
CA ASP A 136 13.60 3.12 -34.57
C ASP A 136 14.17 3.51 -33.19
N PRO A 137 14.19 2.58 -32.24
CA PRO A 137 14.75 2.84 -30.92
C PRO A 137 16.27 3.01 -30.90
N GLN A 138 16.97 2.85 -32.03
CA GLN A 138 18.42 3.10 -32.14
C GLN A 138 18.73 4.57 -32.42
N VAL A 139 17.83 5.29 -33.07
CA VAL A 139 17.96 6.73 -33.35
C VAL A 139 17.18 7.52 -32.31
N ILE A 140 17.84 7.84 -31.19
CA ILE A 140 17.22 8.53 -30.08
C ILE A 140 17.51 10.02 -30.14
N PRO A 141 16.52 10.90 -30.34
CA PRO A 141 16.72 12.34 -30.52
C PRO A 141 16.85 13.06 -29.17
N LEU A 142 17.67 12.54 -28.24
CA LEU A 142 17.93 13.14 -26.93
C LEU A 142 19.06 14.16 -27.02
N SER A 143 18.80 15.40 -26.60
CA SER A 143 19.82 16.43 -26.37
C SER A 143 20.37 16.37 -24.95
N ASP A 144 21.64 16.74 -24.79
CA ASP A 144 22.32 16.85 -23.50
C ASP A 144 22.05 18.17 -22.76
N THR A 145 21.16 19.01 -23.28
CA THR A 145 20.71 20.24 -22.61
C THR A 145 19.66 19.88 -21.56
N GLY A 146 19.90 20.28 -20.29
CA GLY A 146 18.97 20.04 -19.18
C GLY A 146 17.62 20.73 -19.38
N THR A 147 16.54 20.05 -19.06
CA THR A 147 15.18 20.55 -19.18
C THR A 147 14.45 20.57 -17.82
N PHE A 148 13.50 21.51 -17.67
CA PHE A 148 12.60 21.53 -16.51
C PHE A 148 11.59 20.40 -16.59
N VAL A 149 11.43 19.68 -15.48
CA VAL A 149 10.43 18.61 -15.32
C VAL A 149 9.63 18.75 -14.04
N ALA A 150 8.37 18.37 -14.08
CA ALA A 150 7.39 18.66 -13.03
C ALA A 150 7.46 17.75 -11.80
N HIS A 151 8.31 16.72 -11.80
CA HIS A 151 8.37 15.72 -10.71
C HIS A 151 9.81 15.30 -10.41
N PRO A 152 10.13 14.99 -9.13
CA PRO A 152 11.43 14.49 -8.70
C PRO A 152 11.82 13.16 -9.40
N PRO A 153 13.10 12.73 -9.32
CA PRO A 153 13.62 11.73 -10.25
C PRO A 153 13.34 10.26 -9.88
N MET A 154 12.97 9.91 -8.62
CA MET A 154 12.93 8.50 -8.19
C MET A 154 11.99 7.62 -9.03
N GLY A 155 10.80 8.09 -9.34
CA GLY A 155 9.85 7.32 -10.15
C GLY A 155 10.39 7.05 -11.56
N LYS A 156 11.10 8.03 -12.11
CA LYS A 156 11.77 7.92 -13.42
C LYS A 156 12.97 6.97 -13.37
N TRP A 157 13.75 6.97 -12.27
CA TRP A 157 14.81 5.98 -12.04
C TRP A 157 14.29 4.54 -12.00
N VAL A 158 13.09 4.34 -11.44
CA VAL A 158 12.45 3.01 -11.46
C VAL A 158 12.10 2.59 -12.89
N ILE A 159 11.54 3.49 -13.70
CA ILE A 159 11.26 3.23 -15.13
C ILE A 159 12.56 2.95 -15.87
N ALA A 160 13.59 3.78 -15.66
CA ALA A 160 14.91 3.66 -16.26
C ALA A 160 15.56 2.28 -16.07
N LEU A 161 15.31 1.64 -14.92
CA LEU A 161 15.82 0.29 -14.66
C LEU A 161 15.24 -0.74 -15.66
N GLY A 162 13.96 -0.62 -16.02
CA GLY A 162 13.34 -1.48 -17.05
C GLY A 162 13.88 -1.18 -18.44
N GLU A 163 14.09 0.09 -18.75
CA GLU A 163 14.69 0.53 -20.03
C GLU A 163 16.15 0.12 -20.14
N TRP A 164 16.89 0.12 -19.04
CA TRP A 164 18.26 -0.40 -19.02
C TRP A 164 18.32 -1.89 -19.38
N MET A 165 17.34 -2.68 -18.92
CA MET A 165 17.30 -4.13 -19.17
C MET A 165 16.77 -4.50 -20.55
N PHE A 166 15.79 -3.75 -21.08
CA PHE A 166 15.03 -4.13 -22.28
C PHE A 166 15.03 -3.08 -23.39
N GLY A 167 15.68 -1.94 -23.17
CA GLY A 167 15.74 -0.82 -24.12
C GLY A 167 14.53 0.12 -24.05
N LEU A 168 14.62 1.23 -24.78
CA LEU A 168 13.58 2.26 -24.88
C LEU A 168 12.45 1.78 -25.81
N ASN A 169 11.55 0.97 -25.27
CA ASN A 169 10.37 0.43 -25.97
C ASN A 169 9.24 0.17 -24.98
N PRO A 170 7.98 -0.04 -25.45
CA PRO A 170 6.81 -0.20 -24.55
C PRO A 170 6.94 -1.29 -23.49
N PHE A 171 7.60 -2.40 -23.79
CA PHE A 171 7.87 -3.42 -22.78
C PHE A 171 8.90 -2.95 -21.75
N GLY A 172 9.99 -2.29 -22.21
CA GLY A 172 11.07 -1.82 -21.35
C GLY A 172 10.57 -0.82 -20.30
N TRP A 173 9.93 0.28 -20.72
CA TRP A 173 9.48 1.28 -19.76
C TRP A 173 8.33 0.81 -18.84
N ARG A 174 7.50 -0.18 -19.24
CA ARG A 174 6.41 -0.75 -18.43
C ARG A 174 6.86 -1.89 -17.53
N PHE A 175 8.05 -2.46 -17.74
CA PHE A 175 8.51 -3.66 -17.05
C PHE A 175 8.53 -3.47 -15.52
N MET A 176 9.16 -2.41 -15.03
CA MET A 176 9.28 -2.20 -13.59
C MET A 176 7.96 -1.85 -12.92
N THR A 177 7.04 -1.18 -13.58
CA THR A 177 5.69 -0.96 -13.04
C THR A 177 4.93 -2.29 -12.88
N ALA A 178 5.09 -3.26 -13.80
CA ALA A 178 4.51 -4.59 -13.66
C ALA A 178 5.15 -5.39 -12.51
N VAL A 179 6.46 -5.27 -12.32
CA VAL A 179 7.17 -5.85 -11.15
C VAL A 179 6.64 -5.26 -9.85
N LEU A 180 6.60 -3.92 -9.72
CA LEU A 180 6.12 -3.26 -8.52
C LEU A 180 4.65 -3.56 -8.23
N GLY A 181 3.81 -3.58 -9.27
CA GLY A 181 2.41 -3.97 -9.14
C GLY A 181 2.23 -5.41 -8.65
N THR A 182 3.08 -6.34 -9.09
CA THR A 182 3.08 -7.74 -8.62
C THR A 182 3.56 -7.85 -7.17
N LEU A 183 4.65 -7.17 -6.83
CA LEU A 183 5.20 -7.16 -5.47
C LEU A 183 4.27 -6.48 -4.47
N SER A 184 3.51 -5.46 -4.88
CA SER A 184 2.53 -4.80 -4.00
C SER A 184 1.39 -5.74 -3.62
N VAL A 185 0.97 -6.64 -4.51
CA VAL A 185 0.00 -7.71 -4.18
C VAL A 185 0.57 -8.65 -3.12
N LEU A 186 1.82 -9.10 -3.27
CA LEU A 186 2.49 -9.93 -2.26
C LEU A 186 2.58 -9.20 -0.91
N MET A 187 3.02 -7.94 -0.94
CA MET A 187 3.10 -7.11 0.28
C MET A 187 1.75 -6.96 0.95
N LEU A 188 0.69 -6.70 0.18
CA LEU A 188 -0.64 -6.52 0.75
C LEU A 188 -1.17 -7.81 1.39
N CYS A 189 -0.92 -8.98 0.80
CA CYS A 189 -1.20 -10.27 1.44
C CYS A 189 -0.51 -10.38 2.82
N ARG A 190 0.75 -9.99 2.89
CA ARG A 190 1.56 -10.07 4.13
C ARG A 190 1.12 -9.04 5.16
N ILE A 191 0.80 -7.82 4.73
CA ILE A 191 0.27 -6.74 5.56
C ILE A 191 -1.10 -7.15 6.13
N GLY A 192 -2.02 -7.60 5.28
CA GLY A 192 -3.34 -8.07 5.69
C GLY A 192 -3.26 -9.25 6.66
N ARG A 193 -2.38 -10.24 6.40
CA ARG A 193 -2.12 -11.34 7.34
C ARG A 193 -1.66 -10.84 8.70
N ARG A 194 -0.76 -9.86 8.76
CA ARG A 194 -0.28 -9.26 10.02
C ARG A 194 -1.38 -8.48 10.72
N LEU A 195 -2.11 -7.66 9.98
CA LEU A 195 -3.15 -6.79 10.52
C LEU A 195 -4.35 -7.57 11.08
N PHE A 196 -4.81 -8.60 10.34
CA PHE A 196 -5.99 -9.40 10.69
C PHE A 196 -5.67 -10.71 11.40
N ARG A 197 -4.38 -11.08 11.49
CA ARG A 197 -3.91 -12.37 12.04
C ARG A 197 -4.54 -13.58 11.35
N SER A 198 -4.84 -13.43 10.06
CA SER A 198 -5.47 -14.44 9.21
C SER A 198 -4.81 -14.45 7.85
N THR A 199 -4.26 -15.62 7.47
CA THR A 199 -3.69 -15.81 6.14
C THR A 199 -4.76 -15.68 5.06
N ALA A 200 -5.96 -16.20 5.30
CA ALA A 200 -7.07 -16.12 4.36
C ALA A 200 -7.48 -14.67 4.07
N LEU A 201 -7.67 -13.85 5.12
CA LEU A 201 -7.99 -12.43 4.93
C LEU A 201 -6.83 -11.64 4.31
N GLY A 202 -5.59 -12.02 4.60
CA GLY A 202 -4.43 -11.44 3.94
C GLY A 202 -4.40 -11.76 2.45
N CYS A 203 -4.58 -13.02 2.08
CA CYS A 203 -4.66 -13.44 0.68
C CYS A 203 -5.87 -12.82 -0.04
N LEU A 204 -7.00 -12.67 0.65
CA LEU A 204 -8.17 -11.99 0.11
C LEU A 204 -7.85 -10.51 -0.22
N ALA A 205 -7.20 -9.78 0.70
CA ALA A 205 -6.82 -8.39 0.43
C ALA A 205 -5.90 -8.29 -0.80
N GLY A 206 -4.91 -9.19 -0.93
CA GLY A 206 -4.04 -9.26 -2.10
C GLY A 206 -4.77 -9.66 -3.38
N LEU A 207 -5.71 -10.60 -3.32
CA LEU A 207 -6.53 -11.00 -4.47
C LEU A 207 -7.41 -9.82 -4.94
N LEU A 208 -8.03 -9.08 -4.03
CA LEU A 208 -8.81 -7.89 -4.36
C LEU A 208 -7.94 -6.84 -5.08
N LEU A 209 -6.69 -6.62 -4.62
CA LEU A 209 -5.74 -5.74 -5.30
C LEU A 209 -5.29 -6.31 -6.67
N ALA A 210 -5.16 -7.63 -6.78
CA ALA A 210 -4.80 -8.27 -8.04
C ALA A 210 -5.86 -8.04 -9.13
N VAL A 211 -7.14 -8.01 -8.73
CA VAL A 211 -8.32 -7.82 -9.59
C VAL A 211 -8.93 -6.42 -9.49
N ASP A 212 -8.22 -5.44 -8.96
CA ASP A 212 -8.60 -4.04 -9.09
C ASP A 212 -8.15 -3.48 -10.44
N GLY A 213 -9.10 -2.94 -11.22
CA GLY A 213 -8.85 -2.45 -12.57
C GLY A 213 -7.88 -1.27 -12.60
N LEU A 214 -8.03 -0.31 -11.67
CA LEU A 214 -7.13 0.84 -11.62
C LEU A 214 -5.69 0.41 -11.32
N HIS A 215 -5.50 -0.38 -10.26
CA HIS A 215 -4.16 -0.88 -9.92
C HIS A 215 -3.59 -1.79 -11.02
N PHE A 216 -4.42 -2.57 -11.68
CA PHE A 216 -4.01 -3.42 -12.80
C PHE A 216 -3.50 -2.58 -13.97
N VAL A 217 -4.28 -1.59 -14.43
CA VAL A 217 -3.89 -0.70 -15.54
C VAL A 217 -2.63 0.08 -15.19
N MET A 218 -2.57 0.70 -14.00
CA MET A 218 -1.39 1.44 -13.53
C MET A 218 -0.14 0.56 -13.43
N SER A 219 -0.30 -0.76 -13.22
CA SER A 219 0.83 -1.71 -13.23
C SER A 219 1.34 -2.02 -14.65
N ARG A 220 0.70 -1.53 -15.69
CA ARG A 220 0.99 -1.82 -17.10
C ARG A 220 1.29 -0.58 -17.93
N ILE A 221 1.33 0.56 -17.28
CA ILE A 221 1.64 1.88 -17.84
C ILE A 221 2.76 2.50 -16.99
N ALA A 222 3.72 3.18 -17.62
CA ALA A 222 4.85 3.78 -16.93
C ALA A 222 4.49 5.16 -16.33
N LEU A 223 3.65 5.15 -15.28
CA LEU A 223 3.29 6.34 -14.52
C LEU A 223 3.88 6.31 -13.10
N LEU A 224 4.16 7.49 -12.55
CA LEU A 224 4.85 7.65 -11.27
C LEU A 224 3.97 7.28 -10.07
N ASP A 225 2.67 7.39 -10.19
CA ASP A 225 1.73 7.21 -9.07
C ASP A 225 1.72 5.79 -8.51
N LEU A 226 1.95 4.76 -9.34
CA LEU A 226 2.13 3.39 -8.89
C LEU A 226 3.41 3.22 -8.06
N VAL A 227 4.48 3.92 -8.44
CA VAL A 227 5.76 3.90 -7.71
C VAL A 227 5.58 4.52 -6.32
N VAL A 228 4.87 5.65 -6.24
CA VAL A 228 4.46 6.26 -4.94
C VAL A 228 3.68 5.25 -4.10
N MET A 229 2.63 4.65 -4.66
CA MET A 229 1.80 3.64 -3.98
C MET A 229 2.64 2.50 -3.42
N PHE A 230 3.59 1.98 -4.21
CA PHE A 230 4.45 0.87 -3.80
C PHE A 230 5.29 1.23 -2.56
N PHE A 231 5.96 2.38 -2.58
CA PHE A 231 6.79 2.82 -1.45
C PHE A 231 5.95 3.16 -0.22
N VAL A 232 4.79 3.78 -0.40
CA VAL A 232 3.82 4.05 0.69
C VAL A 232 3.33 2.75 1.32
N LEU A 233 2.97 1.75 0.52
CA LEU A 233 2.53 0.44 1.02
C LEU A 233 3.66 -0.28 1.78
N ALA A 234 4.89 -0.24 1.26
CA ALA A 234 6.06 -0.82 1.92
C ALA A 234 6.35 -0.12 3.26
N ALA A 235 6.29 1.21 3.30
CA ALA A 235 6.44 1.99 4.52
C ALA A 235 5.38 1.64 5.57
N PHE A 236 4.12 1.53 5.17
CA PHE A 236 3.04 1.08 6.06
C PHE A 236 3.32 -0.31 6.64
N GLY A 237 3.79 -1.24 5.81
CA GLY A 237 4.23 -2.57 6.25
C GLY A 237 5.36 -2.51 7.29
N CYS A 238 6.38 -1.67 7.06
CA CYS A 238 7.46 -1.45 8.01
C CYS A 238 6.95 -0.86 9.34
N LEU A 239 6.04 0.11 9.30
CA LEU A 239 5.47 0.71 10.51
C LEU A 239 4.62 -0.28 11.33
N LEU A 240 3.93 -1.22 10.67
CA LEU A 240 3.25 -2.31 11.39
C LEU A 240 4.23 -3.25 12.09
N VAL A 241 5.37 -3.57 11.46
CA VAL A 241 6.43 -4.37 12.10
C VAL A 241 7.05 -3.63 13.26
N ASP A 242 7.32 -2.33 13.07
CA ASP A 242 7.87 -1.44 14.10
C ASP A 242 6.96 -1.40 15.34
N ARG A 243 5.67 -1.17 15.12
CA ARG A 243 4.66 -1.18 16.19
C ARG A 243 4.64 -2.49 16.98
N ASP A 244 4.62 -3.63 16.29
CA ASP A 244 4.57 -4.92 16.97
C ASP A 244 5.83 -5.18 17.79
N ARG A 245 7.02 -4.82 17.27
CA ARG A 245 8.29 -4.96 18.01
C ARG A 245 8.36 -4.05 19.23
N ALA A 246 7.93 -2.80 19.11
CA ALA A 246 7.88 -1.89 20.24
C ALA A 246 6.97 -2.37 21.36
N ARG A 247 5.82 -2.95 21.01
CA ARG A 247 4.88 -3.54 21.95
C ARG A 247 5.44 -4.81 22.58
N ALA A 248 6.15 -5.65 21.83
CA ALA A 248 6.84 -6.82 22.39
C ALA A 248 7.89 -6.41 23.41
N HIS A 249 8.69 -5.39 23.10
CA HIS A 249 9.70 -4.88 24.04
C HIS A 249 9.09 -4.35 25.34
N LEU A 250 7.95 -3.63 25.27
CA LEU A 250 7.21 -3.21 26.47
C LEU A 250 6.63 -4.41 27.24
N ALA A 251 6.13 -5.44 26.54
CA ALA A 251 5.58 -6.65 27.17
C ALA A 251 6.64 -7.43 27.93
N GLU A 252 7.85 -7.56 27.38
CA GLU A 252 8.99 -8.22 28.02
C GLU A 252 9.48 -7.48 29.28
N ALA A 253 9.31 -6.16 29.32
CA ALA A 253 9.72 -5.33 30.46
C ALA A 253 8.67 -5.26 31.61
N LEU A 254 7.48 -5.86 31.43
CA LEU A 254 6.47 -5.87 32.48
C LEU A 254 6.86 -6.83 33.60
N PRO A 255 6.76 -6.40 34.89
CA PRO A 255 6.97 -7.30 36.01
C PRO A 255 5.87 -8.36 36.07
N VAL A 256 6.26 -9.57 36.43
CA VAL A 256 5.40 -10.73 36.57
C VAL A 256 5.14 -10.97 38.03
N ASP A 257 3.90 -11.22 38.44
CA ASP A 257 3.55 -11.57 39.79
C ASP A 257 3.85 -13.06 40.12
N ALA A 258 3.60 -13.45 41.35
CA ALA A 258 3.85 -14.83 41.82
C ALA A 258 3.05 -15.89 41.05
N ASP A 259 1.92 -15.51 40.46
CA ASP A 259 1.06 -16.39 39.65
C ASP A 259 1.46 -16.41 38.14
N GLY A 260 2.54 -15.74 37.79
CA GLY A 260 3.05 -15.67 36.41
C GLY A 260 2.32 -14.67 35.49
N PHE A 261 1.42 -13.83 36.03
CA PHE A 261 0.69 -12.80 35.29
C PHE A 261 1.40 -11.45 35.32
N ALA A 262 1.40 -10.76 34.19
CA ALA A 262 1.83 -9.37 34.11
C ALA A 262 0.62 -8.43 34.09
N GLY A 263 0.50 -7.58 35.11
CA GLY A 263 -0.47 -6.50 35.17
C GLY A 263 0.05 -5.21 34.50
N PRO A 264 -0.84 -4.21 34.30
CA PRO A 264 -0.38 -2.87 33.89
C PRO A 264 0.56 -2.30 34.97
N HIS A 265 1.74 -1.80 34.54
CA HIS A 265 2.76 -1.30 35.47
C HIS A 265 3.16 0.13 35.10
N GLN A 266 2.93 1.10 36.01
CA GLN A 266 3.11 2.52 35.73
C GLN A 266 4.55 2.84 35.31
N HIS A 267 5.55 2.38 36.06
CA HIS A 267 6.95 2.66 35.78
C HIS A 267 7.35 2.13 34.39
N THR A 268 6.97 0.89 34.04
CA THR A 268 7.21 0.32 32.71
C THR A 268 6.53 1.15 31.63
N GLY A 269 5.26 1.51 31.80
CA GLY A 269 4.52 2.31 30.84
C GLY A 269 5.12 3.70 30.61
N GLU A 270 5.67 4.35 31.63
CA GLU A 270 6.14 5.74 31.56
C GLU A 270 7.63 5.85 31.22
N HIS A 271 8.48 4.92 31.68
CA HIS A 271 9.94 5.10 31.64
C HIS A 271 10.68 4.10 30.78
N THR A 272 10.12 2.93 30.46
CA THR A 272 10.78 1.94 29.61
C THR A 272 10.87 2.45 28.17
N GLY A 273 12.04 2.36 27.58
CA GLY A 273 12.23 2.63 26.14
C GLY A 273 11.49 1.61 25.27
N MET A 274 11.19 1.98 24.04
CA MET A 274 10.54 1.06 23.09
C MET A 274 11.54 0.30 22.21
N GLY A 275 12.81 0.22 22.62
CA GLY A 275 13.89 -0.47 21.91
C GLY A 275 14.36 0.24 20.64
N VAL A 276 15.24 -0.43 19.90
CA VAL A 276 15.73 0.04 18.60
C VAL A 276 14.63 -0.10 17.55
N ARG A 277 14.44 0.94 16.74
CA ARG A 277 13.32 1.07 15.78
C ARG A 277 13.78 1.04 14.31
N PRO A 278 14.52 0.01 13.84
CA PRO A 278 15.07 -0.01 12.48
C PRO A 278 14.00 0.00 11.38
N TRP A 279 12.84 -0.57 11.66
CA TRP A 279 11.71 -0.57 10.72
C TRP A 279 11.08 0.80 10.57
N ARG A 280 11.15 1.66 11.58
CA ARG A 280 10.72 3.06 11.46
C ARG A 280 11.70 3.87 10.60
N ILE A 281 13.00 3.62 10.73
CA ILE A 281 14.02 4.21 9.84
C ILE A 281 13.79 3.76 8.40
N ALA A 282 13.56 2.45 8.18
CA ALA A 282 13.23 1.92 6.86
C ALA A 282 11.95 2.56 6.28
N ALA A 283 10.93 2.78 7.12
CA ALA A 283 9.72 3.49 6.69
C ALA A 283 10.02 4.95 6.30
N GLY A 284 10.88 5.64 7.04
CA GLY A 284 11.35 6.99 6.71
C GLY A 284 12.03 7.04 5.33
N ALA A 285 12.94 6.09 5.06
CA ALA A 285 13.58 5.97 3.76
C ALA A 285 12.58 5.72 2.63
N LEU A 286 11.65 4.77 2.82
CA LEU A 286 10.61 4.46 1.82
C LEU A 286 9.67 5.64 1.57
N LEU A 287 9.34 6.42 2.58
CA LEU A 287 8.53 7.64 2.43
C LEU A 287 9.32 8.75 1.71
N GLY A 288 10.64 8.82 1.93
CA GLY A 288 11.54 9.67 1.14
C GLY A 288 11.54 9.29 -0.34
N LEU A 289 11.60 8.00 -0.68
CA LEU A 289 11.50 7.51 -2.06
C LEU A 289 10.11 7.80 -2.66
N ALA A 290 9.04 7.67 -1.87
CA ALA A 290 7.70 8.06 -2.31
C ALA A 290 7.62 9.55 -2.65
N ALA A 291 8.10 10.42 -1.76
CA ALA A 291 8.12 11.87 -1.96
C ALA A 291 9.01 12.26 -3.15
N SER A 292 10.12 11.55 -3.36
CA SER A 292 11.02 11.74 -4.51
C SER A 292 10.50 11.14 -5.82
N SER A 293 9.39 10.41 -5.78
CA SER A 293 8.65 10.02 -7.00
C SER A 293 7.59 11.06 -7.35
N LYS A 294 6.84 11.55 -6.33
CA LYS A 294 5.84 12.60 -6.47
C LYS A 294 5.54 13.20 -5.10
N TRP A 295 5.40 14.52 -5.00
CA TRP A 295 5.29 15.23 -3.73
C TRP A 295 4.08 14.87 -2.86
N ASN A 296 3.05 14.21 -3.41
CA ASN A 296 1.97 13.68 -2.59
C ASN A 296 2.46 12.66 -1.53
N GLY A 297 3.63 12.06 -1.70
CA GLY A 297 4.31 11.25 -0.67
C GLY A 297 4.59 12.00 0.63
N LEU A 298 4.76 13.34 0.59
CA LEU A 298 4.97 14.17 1.79
C LEU A 298 3.73 14.21 2.70
N TYR A 299 2.53 14.24 2.13
CA TYR A 299 1.31 14.16 2.92
C TYR A 299 1.22 12.82 3.65
N VAL A 300 1.58 11.73 2.96
CA VAL A 300 1.60 10.40 3.57
C VAL A 300 2.62 10.33 4.71
N LEU A 301 3.81 10.92 4.54
CA LEU A 301 4.82 11.02 5.60
C LEU A 301 4.23 11.72 6.84
N ALA A 302 3.55 12.85 6.67
CA ALA A 302 2.93 13.59 7.77
C ALA A 302 1.86 12.75 8.51
N PHE A 303 0.94 12.15 7.76
CA PHE A 303 -0.11 11.30 8.33
C PHE A 303 0.46 10.08 9.07
N PHE A 304 1.45 9.40 8.49
CA PHE A 304 2.07 8.23 9.11
C PHE A 304 2.92 8.60 10.34
N MET A 305 3.51 9.78 10.36
CA MET A 305 4.20 10.30 11.55
C MET A 305 3.21 10.47 12.72
N VAL A 306 2.07 11.10 12.48
CA VAL A 306 1.00 11.24 13.49
C VAL A 306 0.49 9.86 13.92
N MET A 307 0.22 8.96 12.98
CA MET A 307 -0.25 7.60 13.26
C MET A 307 0.70 6.84 14.19
N THR A 308 2.01 6.91 13.94
CA THR A 308 2.99 6.18 14.76
C THR A 308 3.08 6.74 16.17
N VAL A 309 3.01 8.06 16.35
CA VAL A 309 2.96 8.72 17.66
C VAL A 309 1.72 8.26 18.44
N LEU A 310 0.55 8.21 17.79
CA LEU A 310 -0.69 7.73 18.43
C LEU A 310 -0.61 6.24 18.79
N TRP A 311 0.07 5.42 18.01
CA TRP A 311 0.33 4.01 18.36
C TRP A 311 1.24 3.87 19.56
N ASP A 312 2.27 4.71 19.66
CA ASP A 312 3.17 4.72 20.83
C ASP A 312 2.41 5.14 22.09
N VAL A 313 1.54 6.18 22.01
CA VAL A 313 0.64 6.57 23.10
C VAL A 313 -0.26 5.41 23.55
N ALA A 314 -0.89 4.72 22.58
CA ALA A 314 -1.75 3.57 22.88
C ALA A 314 -0.98 2.41 23.54
N SER A 315 0.25 2.15 23.09
CA SER A 315 1.10 1.09 23.64
C SER A 315 1.48 1.38 25.09
N ARG A 316 1.89 2.62 25.40
CA ARG A 316 2.21 3.06 26.77
C ARG A 316 0.98 3.04 27.69
N ARG A 317 -0.18 3.43 27.18
CA ARG A 317 -1.44 3.35 27.94
C ARG A 317 -1.76 1.91 28.33
N VAL A 318 -1.62 0.95 27.40
CA VAL A 318 -1.85 -0.48 27.68
C VAL A 318 -0.83 -1.02 28.69
N ALA A 319 0.43 -0.59 28.60
CA ALA A 319 1.48 -0.97 29.55
C ALA A 319 1.28 -0.39 30.96
N GLY A 320 0.35 0.56 31.16
CA GLY A 320 -0.01 1.11 32.48
C GLY A 320 0.43 2.56 32.73
N ALA A 321 0.88 3.30 31.71
CA ALA A 321 1.23 4.71 31.88
C ALA A 321 0.01 5.53 32.31
N ARG A 322 0.14 6.31 33.38
CA ARG A 322 -0.88 7.28 33.81
C ARG A 322 -0.91 8.52 32.91
N ARG A 323 0.26 8.94 32.42
CA ARG A 323 0.42 10.11 31.53
C ARG A 323 1.05 9.72 30.20
N PRO A 324 0.34 8.90 29.37
CA PRO A 324 0.94 8.30 28.18
C PRO A 324 1.38 9.34 27.12
N TYR A 325 0.66 10.46 26.98
CA TYR A 325 1.04 11.56 26.07
C TYR A 325 2.34 12.22 26.50
N LEU A 326 2.49 12.53 27.80
CA LEU A 326 3.71 13.14 28.33
C LEU A 326 4.90 12.19 28.20
N SER A 327 4.68 10.90 28.43
CA SER A 327 5.72 9.87 28.29
C SER A 327 6.21 9.78 26.84
N VAL A 328 5.30 9.79 25.85
CA VAL A 328 5.67 9.80 24.42
C VAL A 328 6.40 11.09 24.05
N LEU A 329 5.90 12.25 24.49
CA LEU A 329 6.55 13.54 24.22
C LEU A 329 8.02 13.56 24.69
N ARG A 330 8.28 13.01 25.87
CA ARG A 330 9.63 13.02 26.49
C ARG A 330 10.55 11.92 25.99
N LYS A 331 10.02 10.75 25.64
CA LYS A 331 10.82 9.54 25.37
C LYS A 331 10.84 9.13 23.89
N ASP A 332 9.73 9.33 23.18
CA ASP A 332 9.58 8.71 21.86
C ASP A 332 9.47 9.71 20.72
N LEU A 333 8.92 10.92 20.97
CA LEU A 333 8.62 11.88 19.89
C LEU A 333 9.87 12.32 19.15
N GLY A 334 10.96 12.67 19.87
CA GLY A 334 12.23 13.07 19.24
C GLY A 334 12.75 11.99 18.31
N TRP A 335 12.77 10.75 18.77
CA TRP A 335 13.21 9.62 17.95
C TRP A 335 12.24 9.32 16.79
N SER A 336 10.93 9.50 16.99
CA SER A 336 9.92 9.35 15.93
C SER A 336 10.14 10.35 14.80
N VAL A 337 10.41 11.61 15.13
CA VAL A 337 10.71 12.65 14.14
C VAL A 337 12.04 12.35 13.44
N LEU A 338 13.11 12.06 14.20
CA LEU A 338 14.45 11.82 13.66
C LEU A 338 14.52 10.58 12.74
N SER A 339 13.77 9.52 13.06
CA SER A 339 13.75 8.31 12.26
C SER A 339 12.89 8.40 10.99
N LEU A 340 12.00 9.38 10.88
CA LEU A 340 11.13 9.56 9.72
C LEU A 340 11.54 10.76 8.86
N ALA A 341 11.46 11.98 9.38
CA ALA A 341 11.61 13.19 8.56
C ALA A 341 13.04 13.42 8.03
N PRO A 342 14.10 13.44 8.85
CA PRO A 342 15.46 13.57 8.33
C PRO A 342 15.89 12.40 7.43
N VAL A 343 15.48 11.17 7.77
CA VAL A 343 15.76 10.00 6.93
C VAL A 343 15.09 10.12 5.57
N ALA A 344 13.83 10.56 5.53
CA ALA A 344 13.12 10.82 4.28
C ALA A 344 13.80 11.92 3.47
N LEU A 345 14.23 13.02 4.10
CA LEU A 345 14.96 14.10 3.44
C LEU A 345 16.30 13.63 2.85
N VAL A 346 17.10 12.91 3.62
CA VAL A 346 18.37 12.37 3.12
C VAL A 346 18.14 11.44 1.94
N THR A 347 17.16 10.54 2.04
CA THR A 347 16.81 9.62 0.95
C THR A 347 16.31 10.40 -0.28
N TYR A 348 15.51 11.44 -0.08
CA TYR A 348 15.06 12.33 -1.15
C TYR A 348 16.26 12.95 -1.89
N LEU A 349 17.18 13.55 -1.16
CA LEU A 349 18.38 14.17 -1.73
C LEU A 349 19.29 13.16 -2.45
N MET A 350 19.39 11.93 -1.95
CA MET A 350 20.15 10.87 -2.60
C MET A 350 19.65 10.54 -4.00
N THR A 351 18.36 10.68 -4.26
CA THR A 351 17.79 10.40 -5.60
C THR A 351 18.21 11.43 -6.64
N TRP A 352 18.63 12.63 -6.22
CA TRP A 352 19.15 13.71 -7.04
C TRP A 352 20.66 13.61 -7.33
N THR A 353 21.31 12.50 -6.93
CA THR A 353 22.77 12.34 -7.07
C THR A 353 23.25 12.60 -8.48
N GLY A 354 22.56 12.12 -9.51
CA GLY A 354 22.93 12.36 -10.91
C GLY A 354 22.96 13.86 -11.25
N TRP A 355 21.93 14.59 -10.86
CA TRP A 355 21.84 16.04 -11.05
C TRP A 355 22.91 16.80 -10.25
N PHE A 356 23.28 16.33 -9.05
CA PHE A 356 24.36 16.95 -8.26
C PHE A 356 25.77 16.72 -8.85
N LEU A 357 26.00 15.55 -9.47
CA LEU A 357 27.30 15.16 -10.02
C LEU A 357 27.55 15.65 -11.45
N THR A 358 26.54 16.24 -12.09
CA THR A 358 26.62 16.75 -13.47
C THR A 358 26.49 18.28 -13.49
N ASP A 359 26.97 18.90 -14.55
CA ASP A 359 26.95 20.36 -14.68
C ASP A 359 25.82 20.89 -15.56
N LYS A 360 25.23 20.04 -16.40
CA LYS A 360 24.22 20.44 -17.39
C LYS A 360 22.76 20.28 -16.93
N GLY A 361 22.54 19.76 -15.71
CA GLY A 361 21.18 19.64 -15.16
C GLY A 361 20.47 20.99 -15.09
N TYR A 362 19.16 21.01 -15.40
CA TYR A 362 18.37 22.26 -15.38
C TYR A 362 18.50 22.99 -14.04
N GLY A 363 18.81 24.29 -14.11
CA GLY A 363 18.93 25.14 -12.93
C GLY A 363 20.11 24.82 -11.99
N ARG A 364 21.02 23.88 -12.35
CA ARG A 364 22.11 23.38 -11.49
C ARG A 364 23.01 24.49 -10.94
N HIS A 365 23.28 25.50 -11.72
CA HIS A 365 24.15 26.63 -11.40
C HIS A 365 23.42 27.91 -11.01
N TRP A 366 22.09 27.83 -10.77
CA TRP A 366 21.30 29.02 -10.45
C TRP A 366 21.83 29.83 -9.27
N ALA A 367 22.33 29.17 -8.23
CA ALA A 367 22.81 29.82 -7.00
C ALA A 367 24.30 30.23 -7.05
N ASP A 368 25.03 29.93 -8.13
CA ASP A 368 26.44 30.23 -8.24
C ASP A 368 26.68 31.75 -8.25
N GLY A 369 27.62 32.20 -7.39
CA GLY A 369 27.90 33.62 -7.22
C GLY A 369 26.79 34.47 -6.55
N ARG A 370 25.62 33.89 -6.23
CA ARG A 370 24.54 34.58 -5.55
C ARG A 370 24.79 34.64 -4.04
N GLY A 371 24.98 35.84 -3.50
CA GLY A 371 25.02 36.13 -2.05
C GLY A 371 23.63 36.12 -1.41
N GLY A 372 23.56 36.35 -0.09
CA GLY A 372 22.31 36.51 0.66
C GLY A 372 22.33 35.81 2.03
N PRO A 373 21.22 35.88 2.78
CA PRO A 373 21.14 35.32 4.15
C PRO A 373 21.43 33.81 4.24
N TRP A 374 21.19 33.09 3.14
CA TRP A 374 21.36 31.64 3.04
C TRP A 374 22.66 31.22 2.33
N SER A 375 23.61 32.15 2.13
CA SER A 375 24.87 31.87 1.43
C SER A 375 25.77 30.84 2.14
N TRP A 376 25.52 30.56 3.42
CA TRP A 376 26.19 29.49 4.18
C TRP A 376 25.77 28.08 3.73
N ILE A 377 24.61 27.95 3.06
CA ILE A 377 24.17 26.68 2.46
C ILE A 377 24.91 26.50 1.11
N PRO A 378 25.46 25.31 0.81
CA PRO A 378 26.11 25.03 -0.47
C PRO A 378 25.24 25.41 -1.68
N ALA A 379 25.87 26.03 -2.69
CA ALA A 379 25.17 26.51 -3.89
C ALA A 379 24.31 25.43 -4.59
N PRO A 380 24.75 24.15 -4.71
CA PRO A 380 23.91 23.10 -5.28
C PRO A 380 22.60 22.87 -4.54
N LEU A 381 22.60 22.92 -3.23
CA LEU A 381 21.37 22.74 -2.43
C LEU A 381 20.42 23.94 -2.58
N ARG A 382 20.96 25.16 -2.68
CA ARG A 382 20.17 26.37 -2.95
C ARG A 382 19.59 26.34 -4.38
N SER A 383 20.35 25.84 -5.35
CA SER A 383 19.87 25.64 -6.72
C SER A 383 18.75 24.59 -6.77
N LEU A 384 18.89 23.48 -6.05
CA LEU A 384 17.84 22.46 -5.95
C LEU A 384 16.58 23.03 -5.28
N TRP A 385 16.73 23.79 -4.19
CA TRP A 385 15.60 24.45 -3.54
C TRP A 385 14.85 25.38 -4.49
N HIS A 386 15.58 26.16 -5.30
CA HIS A 386 14.95 27.02 -6.30
C HIS A 386 14.22 26.22 -7.38
N TYR A 387 14.82 25.13 -7.85
CA TYR A 387 14.19 24.23 -8.81
C TYR A 387 12.90 23.64 -8.24
N GLU A 388 12.94 23.11 -7.02
CA GLU A 388 11.77 22.52 -6.38
C GLU A 388 10.67 23.55 -6.06
N HIS A 389 11.06 24.78 -5.77
CA HIS A 389 10.08 25.87 -5.65
C HIS A 389 9.35 26.13 -6.98
N GLY A 390 10.09 26.15 -8.09
CA GLY A 390 9.49 26.26 -9.43
C GLY A 390 8.60 25.04 -9.76
N VAL A 391 8.98 23.84 -9.35
CA VAL A 391 8.13 22.62 -9.47
C VAL A 391 6.84 22.79 -8.66
N TYR A 392 6.91 23.34 -7.45
CA TYR A 392 5.73 23.60 -6.63
C TYR A 392 4.79 24.62 -7.30
N GLU A 393 5.33 25.75 -7.73
CA GLU A 393 4.56 26.80 -8.41
C GLU A 393 3.88 26.27 -9.66
N PHE A 394 4.62 25.54 -10.51
CA PHE A 394 4.08 24.89 -11.71
C PHE A 394 2.92 23.94 -11.36
N ASN A 395 3.10 23.10 -10.34
CA ASN A 395 2.07 22.13 -9.97
C ASN A 395 0.82 22.77 -9.36
N VAL A 396 0.95 23.88 -8.61
CA VAL A 396 -0.19 24.58 -8.01
C VAL A 396 -0.95 25.39 -9.06
N ALA A 397 -0.22 26.02 -10.00
CA ALA A 397 -0.81 26.83 -11.07
C ALA A 397 -1.37 26.02 -12.26
N LEU A 398 -1.31 24.68 -12.21
CA LEU A 398 -1.79 23.83 -13.31
C LEU A 398 -3.33 23.80 -13.30
N ASP A 399 -3.96 24.67 -14.06
CA ASP A 399 -5.41 24.84 -14.20
C ASP A 399 -5.92 24.56 -15.64
N SER A 400 -5.04 24.08 -16.52
CA SER A 400 -5.40 23.77 -17.91
C SER A 400 -6.52 22.74 -17.96
N TRP A 401 -7.62 23.11 -18.63
CA TRP A 401 -8.74 22.18 -18.81
C TRP A 401 -8.30 20.86 -19.50
N HIS A 402 -8.78 19.76 -18.96
CA HIS A 402 -8.55 18.45 -19.54
C HIS A 402 -9.84 17.61 -19.53
N ARG A 403 -10.16 16.98 -20.68
CA ARG A 403 -11.43 16.22 -20.83
C ARG A 403 -11.64 15.11 -19.78
N TYR A 404 -10.60 14.61 -19.15
CA TYR A 404 -10.63 13.56 -18.11
C TYR A 404 -10.37 14.10 -16.70
N GLU A 405 -10.32 15.40 -16.52
CA GLU A 405 -10.23 15.96 -15.17
C GLU A 405 -11.41 15.54 -14.30
N SER A 406 -11.18 15.36 -13.01
CA SER A 406 -12.23 14.90 -12.10
C SER A 406 -11.99 15.40 -10.70
N ASN A 407 -13.02 16.02 -10.11
CA ASN A 407 -12.97 16.44 -8.71
C ASN A 407 -12.85 15.22 -7.77
N PRO A 408 -12.05 15.29 -6.69
CA PRO A 408 -11.88 14.20 -5.72
C PRO A 408 -13.19 13.62 -5.16
N TRP A 409 -14.26 14.40 -5.05
CA TRP A 409 -15.59 13.91 -4.61
C TRP A 409 -16.09 12.73 -5.43
N SER A 410 -15.73 12.66 -6.70
CA SER A 410 -16.20 11.62 -7.63
C SER A 410 -15.33 10.37 -7.65
N TRP A 411 -14.11 10.39 -7.07
CA TRP A 411 -13.14 9.30 -7.24
C TRP A 411 -13.59 7.99 -6.63
N LEU A 412 -14.13 8.01 -5.40
CA LEU A 412 -14.58 6.79 -4.72
C LEU A 412 -15.77 6.10 -5.42
N VAL A 413 -16.58 6.88 -6.11
CA VAL A 413 -17.72 6.35 -6.89
C VAL A 413 -17.40 6.10 -8.35
N LEU A 414 -16.12 6.33 -8.76
CA LEU A 414 -15.64 6.15 -10.13
C LEU A 414 -16.34 7.07 -11.14
N GLY A 415 -16.58 8.32 -10.75
CA GLY A 415 -17.38 9.26 -11.56
C GLY A 415 -16.76 9.63 -12.91
N ARG A 416 -15.42 9.75 -13.01
CA ARG A 416 -14.72 10.07 -14.26
C ARG A 416 -13.36 9.36 -14.32
N PRO A 417 -13.25 8.19 -14.95
CA PRO A 417 -11.98 7.51 -15.20
C PRO A 417 -11.22 8.19 -16.35
N VAL A 418 -9.94 7.88 -16.49
CA VAL A 418 -9.07 8.42 -17.55
C VAL A 418 -8.82 7.34 -18.58
N ALA A 419 -9.11 7.62 -19.86
CA ALA A 419 -8.66 6.77 -20.95
C ALA A 419 -7.23 7.16 -21.33
N TYR A 420 -6.27 6.26 -21.06
CA TYR A 420 -4.87 6.44 -21.44
C TYR A 420 -4.64 6.25 -22.93
N SER A 421 -5.41 5.42 -23.59
CA SER A 421 -5.54 5.35 -25.03
C SER A 421 -6.96 4.96 -25.42
N TYR A 422 -7.40 5.50 -26.53
CA TYR A 422 -8.64 5.11 -27.19
C TYR A 422 -8.46 5.24 -28.70
N GLU A 423 -8.64 4.14 -29.37
CA GLU A 423 -8.55 4.06 -30.82
C GLU A 423 -9.82 3.37 -31.36
N THR A 424 -10.34 3.91 -32.45
CA THR A 424 -11.40 3.26 -33.22
C THR A 424 -10.79 2.64 -34.44
N ASP A 425 -11.00 1.34 -34.61
CA ASP A 425 -10.45 0.62 -35.75
C ASP A 425 -11.54 0.22 -36.72
N PHE A 426 -11.24 0.39 -38.00
CA PHE A 426 -12.14 0.10 -39.09
C PHE A 426 -11.46 -0.93 -39.99
N ALA A 427 -11.83 -2.17 -39.88
CA ALA A 427 -11.59 -3.22 -40.90
C ALA A 427 -10.14 -3.64 -41.20
N GLN A 428 -9.11 -2.87 -40.87
CA GLN A 428 -7.73 -3.18 -41.29
C GLN A 428 -6.97 -4.12 -40.29
N ASP A 429 -7.33 -4.14 -39.01
CA ASP A 429 -6.63 -4.91 -37.99
C ASP A 429 -7.47 -6.05 -37.39
N GLY A 430 -8.34 -6.66 -38.18
CA GLY A 430 -9.11 -7.84 -37.76
C GLY A 430 -10.48 -7.56 -37.15
N CYS A 431 -10.96 -6.30 -37.17
CA CYS A 431 -12.33 -5.99 -36.84
C CYS A 431 -13.25 -6.44 -38.00
N ARG A 432 -14.14 -7.40 -37.70
CA ARG A 432 -15.06 -8.00 -38.68
C ARG A 432 -16.53 -7.57 -38.52
N THR A 433 -16.78 -6.56 -37.69
CA THR A 433 -18.15 -6.13 -37.40
C THR A 433 -18.51 -4.86 -38.18
N ALA A 434 -19.75 -4.79 -38.69
CA ALA A 434 -20.26 -3.62 -39.40
C ALA A 434 -20.32 -2.35 -38.52
N SER A 435 -20.36 -2.49 -37.22
CA SER A 435 -20.39 -1.39 -36.24
C SER A 435 -18.98 -0.84 -35.89
N GLY A 436 -17.91 -1.38 -36.49
CA GLY A 436 -16.54 -1.04 -36.14
C GLY A 436 -16.10 -1.64 -34.77
N CYS A 437 -14.85 -1.45 -34.43
CA CYS A 437 -14.26 -1.89 -33.16
C CYS A 437 -13.67 -0.71 -32.40
N SER A 438 -13.53 -0.90 -31.10
CA SER A 438 -12.86 0.03 -30.19
C SER A 438 -11.75 -0.68 -29.44
N GLN A 439 -10.65 0.02 -29.24
CA GLN A 439 -9.53 -0.36 -28.41
C GLN A 439 -9.31 0.71 -27.35
N ALA A 440 -9.44 0.36 -26.08
CA ALA A 440 -9.30 1.31 -25.00
C ALA A 440 -8.39 0.78 -23.89
N VAL A 441 -7.58 1.65 -23.29
CA VAL A 441 -6.92 1.41 -21.99
C VAL A 441 -7.49 2.42 -21.01
N LEU A 442 -8.44 1.96 -20.18
CA LEU A 442 -9.19 2.82 -19.26
C LEU A 442 -8.72 2.62 -17.81
N ALA A 443 -8.23 3.68 -17.18
CA ALA A 443 -7.86 3.70 -15.77
C ALA A 443 -9.09 3.76 -14.86
N LEU A 444 -9.84 2.68 -14.83
CA LEU A 444 -11.07 2.50 -14.07
C LEU A 444 -10.85 1.44 -13.00
N GLY A 445 -11.17 1.75 -11.73
CA GLY A 445 -11.24 0.75 -10.66
C GLY A 445 -12.31 -0.30 -10.96
N THR A 446 -12.18 -1.51 -10.40
CA THR A 446 -13.25 -2.51 -10.53
C THR A 446 -14.50 -2.03 -9.79
N PRO A 447 -15.61 -1.68 -10.48
CA PRO A 447 -16.73 -0.96 -9.89
C PRO A 447 -17.31 -1.60 -8.63
N LEU A 448 -17.56 -2.91 -8.65
CA LEU A 448 -18.13 -3.60 -7.49
C LEU A 448 -17.16 -3.61 -6.28
N LEU A 449 -15.86 -3.64 -6.51
CA LEU A 449 -14.87 -3.51 -5.43
C LEU A 449 -14.91 -2.11 -4.80
N TRP A 450 -14.91 -1.06 -5.63
CA TRP A 450 -14.87 0.31 -5.14
C TRP A 450 -16.16 0.71 -4.43
N TRP A 451 -17.33 0.34 -4.98
CA TRP A 451 -18.60 0.60 -4.31
C TRP A 451 -18.74 -0.19 -3.01
N SER A 452 -18.25 -1.45 -2.97
CA SER A 452 -18.16 -2.20 -1.72
C SER A 452 -17.20 -1.54 -0.72
N ALA A 453 -16.11 -0.92 -1.20
CA ALA A 453 -15.17 -0.21 -0.36
C ALA A 453 -15.78 1.04 0.28
N CYS A 454 -16.70 1.75 -0.38
CA CYS A 454 -17.44 2.87 0.23
C CYS A 454 -18.18 2.41 1.50
N PHE A 455 -18.92 1.29 1.42
CA PHE A 455 -19.59 0.72 2.60
C PHE A 455 -18.60 0.19 3.64
N ALA A 456 -17.49 -0.42 3.19
CA ALA A 456 -16.44 -0.88 4.08
C ALA A 456 -15.79 0.28 4.84
N LEU A 457 -15.56 1.43 4.23
CA LEU A 457 -15.03 2.62 4.91
C LEU A 457 -15.98 3.14 5.99
N LEU A 458 -17.28 3.16 5.75
CA LEU A 458 -18.29 3.49 6.77
C LEU A 458 -18.25 2.51 7.95
N TYR A 459 -18.11 1.21 7.66
CA TYR A 459 -17.93 0.19 8.70
C TYR A 459 -16.62 0.41 9.48
N LEU A 460 -15.53 0.77 8.83
CA LEU A 460 -14.26 1.07 9.50
C LEU A 460 -14.36 2.32 10.38
N LEU A 461 -15.07 3.36 9.95
CA LEU A 461 -15.35 4.54 10.77
C LEU A 461 -16.09 4.16 12.06
N TYR A 462 -17.14 3.33 11.94
CA TYR A 462 -17.83 2.75 13.11
C TYR A 462 -16.87 1.98 14.03
N ARG A 463 -16.03 1.11 13.45
CA ARG A 463 -15.06 0.31 14.20
C ARG A 463 -14.04 1.19 14.93
N TRP A 464 -13.52 2.18 14.27
CA TRP A 464 -12.52 3.09 14.84
C TRP A 464 -13.12 3.99 15.91
N ALA A 465 -14.21 4.69 15.61
CA ALA A 465 -14.79 5.70 16.50
C ALA A 465 -15.45 5.07 17.72
N LEU A 466 -16.28 4.04 17.54
CA LEU A 466 -17.10 3.46 18.61
C LEU A 466 -16.47 2.21 19.23
N ARG A 467 -15.73 1.41 18.47
CA ARG A 467 -15.09 0.20 18.97
C ARG A 467 -13.61 0.38 19.28
N ARG A 468 -13.03 1.55 18.97
CA ARG A 468 -11.62 1.90 19.17
C ARG A 468 -10.65 0.87 18.58
N ASP A 469 -11.03 0.27 17.43
CA ASP A 469 -10.20 -0.70 16.73
C ASP A 469 -9.08 0.04 15.99
N TRP A 470 -7.87 -0.09 16.50
CA TRP A 470 -6.69 0.57 15.95
C TRP A 470 -6.40 0.16 14.48
N ARG A 471 -6.81 -1.07 14.07
CA ARG A 471 -6.62 -1.59 12.72
C ARG A 471 -7.46 -0.80 11.72
N ALA A 472 -8.72 -0.56 12.09
CA ALA A 472 -9.61 0.31 11.31
C ALA A 472 -9.02 1.73 11.21
N GLY A 473 -8.54 2.29 12.32
CA GLY A 473 -7.88 3.61 12.35
C GLY A 473 -6.63 3.67 11.46
N ALA A 474 -5.82 2.61 11.43
CA ALA A 474 -4.65 2.53 10.58
C ALA A 474 -5.00 2.56 9.08
N VAL A 475 -5.99 1.76 8.67
CA VAL A 475 -6.47 1.73 7.27
C VAL A 475 -7.09 3.07 6.88
N LEU A 476 -7.94 3.66 7.74
CA LEU A 476 -8.55 4.98 7.50
C LEU A 476 -7.50 6.10 7.43
N CYS A 477 -6.46 6.06 8.27
CA CYS A 477 -5.36 7.01 8.21
C CYS A 477 -4.63 6.95 6.86
N ALA A 478 -4.38 5.74 6.35
CA ALA A 478 -3.71 5.56 5.06
C ALA A 478 -4.59 5.96 3.86
N VAL A 479 -5.90 5.67 3.91
CA VAL A 479 -6.85 6.20 2.91
C VAL A 479 -6.88 7.74 2.98
N GLY A 480 -7.01 8.30 4.19
CA GLY A 480 -7.03 9.75 4.39
C GLY A 480 -5.76 10.43 3.89
N ALA A 481 -4.58 9.83 4.12
CA ALA A 481 -3.30 10.36 3.67
C ALA A 481 -3.19 10.46 2.14
N GLY A 482 -3.75 9.50 1.41
CA GLY A 482 -3.73 9.49 -0.05
C GLY A 482 -4.88 10.26 -0.70
N TYR A 483 -5.97 10.53 0.03
CA TYR A 483 -7.20 11.08 -0.51
C TYR A 483 -7.48 12.52 -0.07
N LEU A 484 -7.42 12.81 1.25
CA LEU A 484 -7.85 14.12 1.78
C LEU A 484 -7.04 15.32 1.28
N PRO A 485 -5.72 15.22 1.03
CA PRO A 485 -4.95 16.37 0.54
C PRO A 485 -5.44 16.90 -0.80
N TRP A 486 -6.07 16.09 -1.65
CA TRP A 486 -6.56 16.51 -2.95
C TRP A 486 -7.72 17.51 -2.86
N PHE A 487 -8.44 17.56 -1.74
CA PHE A 487 -9.47 18.56 -1.49
C PHE A 487 -8.92 19.98 -1.26
N LEU A 488 -7.61 20.11 -1.04
CA LEU A 488 -6.92 21.40 -0.95
C LEU A 488 -6.60 22.01 -2.34
N TYR A 489 -6.76 21.21 -3.41
CA TYR A 489 -6.36 21.56 -4.77
C TYR A 489 -7.49 21.32 -5.77
N GLN A 490 -8.72 21.72 -5.44
CA GLN A 490 -9.89 21.44 -6.27
C GLN A 490 -9.94 22.29 -7.55
N ASP A 491 -9.28 23.46 -7.54
CA ASP A 491 -9.19 24.35 -8.70
C ASP A 491 -8.10 23.92 -9.71
N ARG A 492 -7.30 22.93 -9.31
CA ARG A 492 -6.25 22.36 -10.15
C ARG A 492 -6.79 21.22 -11.00
N THR A 493 -6.26 21.06 -12.22
CA THR A 493 -6.49 19.85 -13.03
C THR A 493 -5.97 18.62 -12.29
N VAL A 494 -6.88 17.78 -11.82
CA VAL A 494 -6.60 16.52 -11.10
C VAL A 494 -7.36 15.36 -11.71
N PHE A 495 -6.85 14.14 -11.49
CA PHE A 495 -7.34 12.93 -12.15
C PHE A 495 -7.64 11.83 -11.14
N SER A 496 -8.67 11.03 -11.45
CA SER A 496 -9.09 9.89 -10.61
C SER A 496 -8.02 8.82 -10.41
N PHE A 497 -7.06 8.66 -11.33
CA PHE A 497 -6.00 7.65 -11.19
C PHE A 497 -5.02 7.96 -10.06
N TYR A 498 -4.96 9.19 -9.53
CA TYR A 498 -4.19 9.50 -8.32
C TYR A 498 -4.65 8.69 -7.11
N ALA A 499 -5.87 8.19 -7.16
CA ALA A 499 -6.45 7.30 -6.16
C ALA A 499 -5.69 5.97 -6.00
N VAL A 500 -4.85 5.56 -6.97
CA VAL A 500 -4.07 4.32 -6.89
C VAL A 500 -3.26 4.23 -5.59
N VAL A 501 -2.83 5.37 -5.03
CA VAL A 501 -2.05 5.45 -3.77
C VAL A 501 -2.81 4.84 -2.59
N PHE A 502 -4.13 4.97 -2.55
CA PHE A 502 -4.94 4.43 -1.44
C PHE A 502 -5.73 3.16 -1.77
N VAL A 503 -5.71 2.68 -3.02
CA VAL A 503 -6.39 1.42 -3.42
C VAL A 503 -6.04 0.22 -2.54
N PRO A 504 -4.77 -0.05 -2.16
CA PRO A 504 -4.45 -1.17 -1.29
C PRO A 504 -5.21 -1.13 0.04
N TYR A 505 -5.48 0.06 0.55
CA TYR A 505 -6.19 0.25 1.81
C TYR A 505 -7.70 0.11 1.66
N LEU A 506 -8.27 0.39 0.48
CA LEU A 506 -9.64 0.02 0.13
C LEU A 506 -9.81 -1.51 0.14
N CYS A 507 -8.85 -2.24 -0.43
CA CYS A 507 -8.84 -3.71 -0.40
C CYS A 507 -8.74 -4.26 1.04
N LEU A 508 -7.93 -3.63 1.91
CA LEU A 508 -7.88 -3.99 3.34
C LEU A 508 -9.21 -3.70 4.05
N ALA A 509 -9.88 -2.60 3.72
CA ALA A 509 -11.18 -2.26 4.30
C ALA A 509 -12.25 -3.30 3.93
N VAL A 510 -12.32 -3.70 2.66
CA VAL A 510 -13.23 -4.75 2.19
C VAL A 510 -12.88 -6.10 2.84
N ALA A 511 -11.60 -6.49 2.90
CA ALA A 511 -11.17 -7.72 3.55
C ALA A 511 -11.51 -7.74 5.06
N MET A 512 -11.40 -6.60 5.76
CA MET A 512 -11.81 -6.47 7.17
C MET A 512 -13.32 -6.63 7.33
N SER A 513 -14.12 -6.08 6.40
CA SER A 513 -15.57 -6.20 6.40
C SER A 513 -16.02 -7.64 6.13
N VAL A 514 -15.36 -8.32 5.17
CA VAL A 514 -15.56 -9.77 4.92
C VAL A 514 -15.23 -10.58 6.17
N GLY A 515 -14.13 -10.27 6.87
CA GLY A 515 -13.79 -10.90 8.14
C GLY A 515 -14.90 -10.76 9.21
N ALA A 516 -15.58 -9.61 9.24
CA ALA A 516 -16.73 -9.38 10.12
C ALA A 516 -17.98 -10.17 9.70
N MET A 517 -18.21 -10.33 8.40
CA MET A 517 -19.30 -11.16 7.86
C MET A 517 -19.14 -12.63 8.25
N LEU A 518 -17.92 -13.16 8.25
CA LEU A 518 -17.62 -14.52 8.69
C LEU A 518 -17.95 -14.77 10.17
N GLY A 519 -18.07 -13.72 10.96
CA GLY A 519 -18.38 -13.77 12.38
C GLY A 519 -17.19 -14.10 13.27
N PRO A 520 -17.28 -13.76 14.58
CA PRO A 520 -16.24 -14.07 15.56
C PRO A 520 -16.11 -15.57 15.81
N PRO A 521 -14.95 -16.05 16.32
CA PRO A 521 -14.81 -17.41 16.83
C PRO A 521 -15.93 -17.71 17.84
N GLY A 522 -16.55 -18.90 17.75
CA GLY A 522 -17.68 -19.30 18.62
C GLY A 522 -19.07 -18.91 18.10
N SER A 523 -19.19 -18.21 16.95
CA SER A 523 -20.50 -18.02 16.29
C SER A 523 -21.12 -19.36 15.88
N SER A 524 -22.46 -19.43 15.85
CA SER A 524 -23.20 -20.62 15.41
C SER A 524 -22.82 -21.02 13.98
N GLU A 525 -22.87 -22.32 13.69
CA GLU A 525 -22.52 -22.85 12.36
C GLU A 525 -23.37 -22.21 11.25
N ARG A 526 -24.67 -22.03 11.49
CA ARG A 526 -25.59 -21.35 10.54
C ARG A 526 -25.12 -19.93 10.23
N ARG A 527 -24.74 -19.13 11.26
CA ARG A 527 -24.23 -17.77 11.06
C ARG A 527 -22.93 -17.77 10.26
N ARG A 528 -22.02 -18.69 10.56
CA ARG A 528 -20.74 -18.81 9.83
C ARG A 528 -20.94 -19.24 8.38
N ALA A 529 -21.84 -20.20 8.13
CA ALA A 529 -22.19 -20.63 6.78
C ALA A 529 -22.80 -19.48 5.96
N MET A 530 -23.78 -18.77 6.53
CA MET A 530 -24.38 -17.60 5.86
C MET A 530 -23.34 -16.49 5.59
N GLY A 531 -22.50 -16.20 6.56
CA GLY A 531 -21.41 -15.21 6.40
C GLY A 531 -20.42 -15.63 5.31
N ALA A 532 -20.03 -16.91 5.26
CA ALA A 532 -19.14 -17.44 4.23
C ALA A 532 -19.79 -17.41 2.84
N MET A 533 -21.06 -17.75 2.73
CA MET A 533 -21.81 -17.66 1.46
C MET A 533 -21.87 -16.20 0.97
N SER A 534 -22.30 -15.27 1.81
CA SER A 534 -22.40 -13.85 1.44
C SER A 534 -21.04 -13.26 1.03
N ALA A 535 -19.97 -13.59 1.80
CA ALA A 535 -18.61 -13.17 1.48
C ALA A 535 -18.12 -13.81 0.17
N GLY A 536 -18.40 -15.09 -0.05
CA GLY A 536 -18.05 -15.81 -1.27
C GLY A 536 -18.73 -15.20 -2.50
N VAL A 537 -20.04 -14.93 -2.42
CA VAL A 537 -20.79 -14.28 -3.51
C VAL A 537 -20.21 -12.91 -3.83
N LEU A 538 -19.92 -12.08 -2.80
CA LEU A 538 -19.32 -10.77 -3.01
C LEU A 538 -17.98 -10.87 -3.75
N VAL A 539 -17.08 -11.76 -3.31
CA VAL A 539 -15.76 -11.94 -3.92
C VAL A 539 -15.88 -12.45 -5.36
N LEU A 540 -16.77 -13.41 -5.61
CA LEU A 540 -17.01 -13.93 -6.96
C LEU A 540 -17.56 -12.85 -7.89
N LEU A 541 -18.49 -12.01 -7.42
CA LEU A 541 -19.01 -10.89 -8.19
C LEU A 541 -17.94 -9.86 -8.51
N ILE A 542 -17.02 -9.55 -7.58
CA ILE A 542 -15.89 -8.65 -7.83
C ILE A 542 -14.95 -9.24 -8.89
N VAL A 543 -14.60 -10.52 -8.77
CA VAL A 543 -13.73 -11.19 -9.76
C VAL A 543 -14.40 -11.24 -11.14
N TRP A 544 -15.68 -11.60 -11.20
CA TRP A 544 -16.44 -11.56 -12.44
C TRP A 544 -16.49 -10.15 -13.05
N ASN A 545 -16.69 -9.13 -12.22
CA ASN A 545 -16.72 -7.74 -12.66
C ASN A 545 -15.37 -7.31 -13.25
N PHE A 546 -14.24 -7.69 -12.64
CA PHE A 546 -12.91 -7.48 -13.23
C PHE A 546 -12.77 -8.18 -14.60
N ILE A 547 -13.21 -9.43 -14.72
CA ILE A 547 -13.15 -10.19 -15.98
C ILE A 547 -14.03 -9.52 -17.05
N TYR A 548 -15.20 -9.03 -16.69
CA TYR A 548 -16.10 -8.31 -17.61
C TYR A 548 -15.44 -7.05 -18.18
N PHE A 549 -14.72 -6.28 -17.34
CA PHE A 549 -14.02 -5.07 -17.76
C PHE A 549 -12.61 -5.34 -18.33
N PHE A 550 -12.08 -6.55 -18.25
CA PHE A 550 -10.71 -6.88 -18.65
C PHE A 550 -10.31 -6.41 -20.06
N PRO A 551 -11.16 -6.49 -21.11
CA PRO A 551 -10.81 -5.99 -22.44
C PRO A 551 -10.44 -4.51 -22.46
N ILE A 552 -11.16 -3.66 -21.72
CA ILE A 552 -10.88 -2.21 -21.67
C ILE A 552 -9.75 -1.85 -20.70
N TYR A 553 -9.26 -2.80 -19.90
CA TYR A 553 -8.05 -2.62 -19.10
C TYR A 553 -6.78 -2.98 -19.87
N THR A 554 -6.89 -3.82 -20.89
CA THR A 554 -5.74 -4.39 -21.61
C THR A 554 -5.51 -3.80 -22.99
N GLY A 555 -6.42 -2.95 -23.48
CA GLY A 555 -6.37 -2.48 -24.85
C GLY A 555 -6.72 -3.58 -25.87
N ALA A 556 -7.63 -4.49 -25.51
CA ALA A 556 -8.11 -5.49 -26.46
C ALA A 556 -9.06 -4.84 -27.47
N THR A 557 -8.92 -5.21 -28.74
CA THR A 557 -9.84 -4.78 -29.80
C THR A 557 -11.15 -5.55 -29.66
N ILE A 558 -12.26 -4.85 -29.39
CA ILE A 558 -13.60 -5.44 -29.23
C ILE A 558 -14.62 -4.67 -30.08
N PRO A 559 -15.75 -5.31 -30.48
CA PRO A 559 -16.83 -4.62 -31.15
C PRO A 559 -17.29 -3.37 -30.39
N TYR A 560 -17.61 -2.30 -31.12
CA TYR A 560 -18.07 -1.04 -30.51
C TYR A 560 -19.25 -1.24 -29.54
N PRO A 561 -20.30 -2.05 -29.84
CA PRO A 561 -21.38 -2.30 -28.88
C PRO A 561 -20.90 -2.96 -27.59
N ASP A 562 -19.90 -3.86 -27.68
CA ASP A 562 -19.32 -4.53 -26.51
C ASP A 562 -18.50 -3.55 -25.66
N TRP A 563 -17.78 -2.63 -26.28
CA TRP A 563 -17.10 -1.54 -25.59
C TRP A 563 -18.11 -0.62 -24.90
N HIS A 564 -19.14 -0.18 -25.64
CA HIS A 564 -20.16 0.73 -25.13
C HIS A 564 -20.94 0.13 -23.95
N SER A 565 -21.24 -1.18 -23.96
CA SER A 565 -21.91 -1.89 -22.86
C SER A 565 -21.12 -1.87 -21.55
N ARG A 566 -19.81 -1.59 -21.62
CA ARG A 566 -18.91 -1.44 -20.45
C ARG A 566 -18.85 0.00 -19.95
N MET A 567 -19.44 0.94 -20.65
CA MET A 567 -19.57 2.33 -20.19
C MET A 567 -20.84 2.46 -19.36
N TRP A 568 -20.78 2.04 -18.10
CA TRP A 568 -21.95 2.00 -17.20
C TRP A 568 -22.44 3.39 -16.79
N LEU A 569 -21.59 4.39 -16.85
CA LEU A 569 -21.94 5.80 -16.62
C LEU A 569 -21.58 6.61 -17.87
N ASP A 570 -22.45 7.54 -18.27
CA ASP A 570 -22.20 8.44 -19.41
C ASP A 570 -20.91 9.25 -19.24
N THR A 571 -20.53 9.50 -17.99
CA THR A 571 -19.29 10.23 -17.66
C THR A 571 -18.01 9.42 -17.93
N TRP A 572 -18.10 8.15 -18.29
CA TRP A 572 -16.93 7.31 -18.62
C TRP A 572 -16.51 7.43 -20.10
N ILE A 573 -17.32 8.10 -20.93
CA ILE A 573 -17.08 8.31 -22.36
C ILE A 573 -16.34 9.63 -22.62
#